data_d58f8611c9b052e3cf7a2a5ff067cea1
#
_entry.id   d58f8611c9b052e3cf7a2a5ff067cea1
#
_cell.length_a   1.000
_cell.length_b   1.000
_cell.length_c   1.000
_cell.angle_alpha   90.00
_cell.angle_beta   90.00
_cell.angle_gamma   90.00
#
_symmetry.space_group_name_H-M   'P 1'
#
loop_
_entity.id
_entity.type
_entity.pdbx_description
1 polymer ?
#
loop_
_entity_poly.entity_id
_entity_poly.type
_entity_poly.pdbx_seq_one_letter_code
_entity_poly.pdbx_strand_id
1 'polypeptide(L)'
;MNDAPFAPDFADAIVRSSPNSGERKGESPVDILLLHYTGMETGQGAEDWLCDPQSEVSCHYIVHEDGRVVQMVPEALRAWHAGRSHWKGETDINSRSVGIEIVNGGHEFGLPAFPAPQIDAVIALSRD
;
A
#
# COMPACT_ATOMS: atom_id res chain seq x y z
N MET A 1 16.75 -6.68 -6.46
CA MET A 1 16.39 -6.75 -5.03
C MET A 1 16.16 -5.36 -4.48
N ASN A 2 14.97 -5.07 -4.01
CA ASN A 2 14.57 -3.72 -3.66
C ASN A 2 14.24 -3.57 -2.17
N ASP A 3 14.99 -4.25 -1.33
CA ASP A 3 14.83 -4.17 0.12
C ASP A 3 15.77 -3.17 0.77
N ALA A 4 16.55 -2.44 -0.01
CA ALA A 4 17.39 -1.38 0.49
C ALA A 4 16.55 -0.17 0.89
N PRO A 5 16.95 0.56 1.94
CA PRO A 5 16.24 1.78 2.33
C PRO A 5 16.19 2.80 1.19
N PHE A 6 15.13 3.56 1.15
CA PHE A 6 14.92 4.62 0.19
C PHE A 6 14.36 5.85 0.90
N ALA A 7 14.44 7.01 0.26
CA ALA A 7 13.82 8.22 0.81
C ALA A 7 12.31 8.17 0.61
N PRO A 8 11.50 8.51 1.63
CA PRO A 8 10.06 8.45 1.48
C PRO A 8 9.55 9.50 0.50
N ASP A 9 8.55 9.14 -0.29
CA ASP A 9 7.88 10.08 -1.18
C ASP A 9 6.95 11.00 -0.39
N PHE A 10 6.34 10.49 0.67
CA PHE A 10 5.53 11.29 1.60
C PHE A 10 6.40 11.62 2.82
N ALA A 11 6.57 12.91 3.10
CA ALA A 11 7.57 13.37 4.07
C ALA A 11 7.43 12.76 5.46
N ASP A 12 6.19 12.54 5.91
CA ASP A 12 5.93 12.00 7.25
C ASP A 12 5.95 10.48 7.33
N ALA A 13 6.19 9.79 6.21
CA ALA A 13 6.20 8.34 6.20
C ALA A 13 7.50 7.80 6.79
N ILE A 14 7.36 6.67 7.49
CA ILE A 14 8.48 5.84 7.93
C ILE A 14 8.71 4.79 6.86
N VAL A 15 9.96 4.50 6.52
CA VAL A 15 10.28 3.53 5.47
C VAL A 15 10.53 2.15 6.08
N ARG A 16 9.81 1.15 5.56
CA ARG A 16 10.11 -0.28 5.79
C ARG A 16 9.99 -0.97 4.43
N SER A 17 11.14 -1.20 3.79
CA SER A 17 11.17 -1.66 2.40
C SER A 17 10.68 -3.11 2.25
N SER A 18 9.76 -3.32 1.31
CA SER A 18 9.31 -4.66 0.93
C SER A 18 10.08 -5.13 -0.30
N PRO A 19 10.51 -6.40 -0.34
CA PRO A 19 11.15 -6.94 -1.55
C PRO A 19 10.17 -7.22 -2.69
N ASN A 20 8.87 -7.16 -2.42
CA ASN A 20 7.83 -7.53 -3.38
C ASN A 20 7.50 -6.36 -4.30
N SER A 21 8.44 -6.02 -5.16
CA SER A 21 8.28 -4.89 -6.07
C SER A 21 9.05 -5.13 -7.36
N GLY A 22 8.76 -4.31 -8.35
CA GLY A 22 9.46 -4.35 -9.64
C GLY A 22 9.28 -3.06 -10.39
N GLU A 23 9.73 -3.05 -11.63
CA GLU A 23 9.55 -1.89 -12.47
C GLU A 23 8.12 -1.81 -12.98
N ARG A 24 7.61 -0.59 -13.12
CA ARG A 24 6.31 -0.38 -13.76
C ARG A 24 6.41 -0.75 -15.24
N LYS A 25 5.36 -1.39 -15.73
CA LYS A 25 5.30 -1.88 -17.09
C LYS A 25 4.41 -0.98 -17.94
N GLY A 26 4.68 -0.93 -19.24
CA GLY A 26 3.90 -0.12 -20.18
C GLY A 26 4.27 1.35 -20.10
N GLU A 27 3.51 2.17 -20.82
CA GLU A 27 3.76 3.61 -20.95
C GLU A 27 2.67 4.46 -20.34
N SER A 28 1.68 3.83 -19.72
CA SER A 28 0.59 4.57 -19.09
C SER A 28 1.09 5.31 -17.84
N PRO A 29 0.61 6.54 -17.61
CA PRO A 29 0.98 7.25 -16.39
C PRO A 29 0.37 6.60 -15.16
N VAL A 30 0.92 6.91 -13.99
CA VAL A 30 0.33 6.52 -12.71
C VAL A 30 -0.82 7.47 -12.43
N ASP A 31 -2.04 6.99 -12.63
CA ASP A 31 -3.25 7.80 -12.56
C ASP A 31 -4.35 7.19 -11.69
N ILE A 32 -4.03 6.13 -10.95
CA ILE A 32 -4.98 5.47 -10.06
C ILE A 32 -4.44 5.49 -8.65
N LEU A 33 -5.27 5.91 -7.70
CA LEU A 33 -5.04 5.76 -6.27
C LEU A 33 -5.98 4.66 -5.79
N LEU A 34 -5.43 3.54 -5.34
CA LEU A 34 -6.22 2.38 -4.98
C LEU A 34 -6.13 2.12 -3.49
N LEU A 35 -7.27 2.17 -2.82
CA LEU A 35 -7.36 1.98 -1.37
C LEU A 35 -7.85 0.58 -1.06
N HIS A 36 -7.19 -0.06 -0.10
CA HIS A 36 -7.57 -1.38 0.40
C HIS A 36 -7.64 -1.34 1.92
N TYR A 37 -8.43 -2.20 2.53
CA TYR A 37 -8.25 -2.51 3.95
C TYR A 37 -7.43 -3.80 4.05
N THR A 38 -6.68 -3.94 5.16
CA THR A 38 -5.75 -5.07 5.27
C THR A 38 -6.45 -6.42 5.44
N GLY A 39 -7.60 -6.42 6.08
CA GLY A 39 -8.28 -7.68 6.38
C GLY A 39 -7.53 -8.54 7.39
N MET A 40 -6.57 -7.98 8.10
CA MET A 40 -5.75 -8.66 9.09
C MET A 40 -5.97 -8.05 10.47
N GLU A 41 -5.77 -8.85 11.50
CA GLU A 41 -6.10 -8.45 12.86
C GLU A 41 -5.22 -7.31 13.37
N THR A 42 -3.93 -7.32 13.03
CA THR A 42 -2.98 -6.31 13.51
C THR A 42 -2.24 -5.65 12.36
N GLY A 43 -1.84 -4.38 12.57
CA GLY A 43 -1.01 -3.66 11.61
C GLY A 43 0.38 -4.25 11.49
N GLN A 44 0.96 -4.71 12.60
CA GLN A 44 2.27 -5.36 12.56
C GLN A 44 2.24 -6.64 11.72
N GLY A 45 1.19 -7.45 11.90
CA GLY A 45 1.01 -8.66 11.09
C GLY A 45 0.88 -8.33 9.61
N ALA A 46 0.16 -7.26 9.29
CA ALA A 46 0.02 -6.81 7.91
C ALA A 46 1.36 -6.37 7.31
N GLU A 47 2.15 -5.57 8.05
CA GLU A 47 3.48 -5.17 7.59
C GLU A 47 4.37 -6.38 7.34
N ASP A 48 4.37 -7.33 8.27
CA ASP A 48 5.21 -8.53 8.15
C ASP A 48 4.84 -9.34 6.91
N TRP A 49 3.55 -9.48 6.66
CA TRP A 49 3.06 -10.19 5.48
C TRP A 49 3.46 -9.50 4.18
N LEU A 50 3.32 -8.18 4.13
CA LEU A 50 3.65 -7.38 2.94
C LEU A 50 5.15 -7.31 2.68
N CYS A 51 5.99 -7.61 3.66
CA CYS A 51 7.44 -7.69 3.53
C CYS A 51 7.93 -9.12 3.31
N ASP A 52 7.06 -10.12 3.40
CA ASP A 52 7.44 -11.52 3.24
C ASP A 52 7.49 -11.86 1.74
N PRO A 53 8.66 -12.28 1.21
CA PRO A 53 8.74 -12.63 -0.21
C PRO A 53 7.80 -13.77 -0.59
N GLN A 54 7.45 -14.64 0.35
CA GLN A 54 6.54 -15.75 0.05
C GLN A 54 5.09 -15.28 -0.14
N SER A 55 4.73 -14.11 0.38
CA SER A 55 3.38 -13.59 0.22
C SER A 55 3.08 -13.15 -1.21
N GLU A 56 4.09 -12.70 -1.94
CA GLU A 56 3.99 -12.19 -3.30
C GLU A 56 2.99 -11.02 -3.42
N VAL A 57 2.84 -10.27 -2.32
CA VAL A 57 2.00 -9.06 -2.29
C VAL A 57 2.75 -7.94 -1.60
N SER A 58 2.40 -6.71 -1.95
CA SER A 58 2.95 -5.51 -1.32
C SER A 58 2.03 -4.32 -1.58
N CYS A 59 2.37 -3.18 -0.99
CA CYS A 59 1.70 -1.91 -1.27
C CYS A 59 2.73 -0.79 -1.17
N HIS A 60 2.37 0.39 -1.64
CA HIS A 60 3.26 1.54 -1.49
C HIS A 60 3.23 2.05 -0.06
N TYR A 61 2.04 2.16 0.53
CA TYR A 61 1.87 2.68 1.89
C TYR A 61 0.93 1.82 2.69
N ILE A 62 1.20 1.70 3.98
CA ILE A 62 0.25 1.17 4.96
C ILE A 62 -0.01 2.26 6.00
N VAL A 63 -1.28 2.48 6.34
CA VAL A 63 -1.69 3.48 7.33
C VAL A 63 -2.26 2.76 8.54
N HIS A 64 -1.61 2.97 9.68
CA HIS A 64 -2.01 2.37 10.94
C HIS A 64 -3.16 3.15 11.60
N GLU A 65 -3.78 2.53 12.58
CA GLU A 65 -4.95 3.07 13.27
C GLU A 65 -4.63 4.37 14.01
N ASP A 66 -3.40 4.54 14.46
CA ASP A 66 -2.94 5.77 15.13
C ASP A 66 -2.55 6.90 14.16
N GLY A 67 -2.66 6.66 12.86
CA GLY A 67 -2.29 7.62 11.83
C GLY A 67 -0.86 7.50 11.33
N ARG A 68 -0.07 6.57 11.87
CA ARG A 68 1.29 6.36 11.43
C ARG A 68 1.29 5.80 10.01
N VAL A 69 2.09 6.40 9.12
CA VAL A 69 2.21 6.00 7.72
C VAL A 69 3.55 5.33 7.50
N VAL A 70 3.55 4.13 6.93
CA VAL A 70 4.75 3.38 6.58
C VAL A 70 4.79 3.22 5.08
N GLN A 71 5.87 3.65 4.44
CA GLN A 71 6.07 3.44 3.01
C GLN A 71 6.92 2.19 2.80
N MET A 72 6.42 1.28 1.98
CA MET A 72 7.04 -0.03 1.79
C MET A 72 7.64 -0.21 0.40
N VAL A 73 7.13 0.53 -0.59
CA VAL A 73 7.62 0.52 -1.98
C VAL A 73 7.67 1.97 -2.46
N PRO A 74 8.77 2.41 -3.11
CA PRO A 74 8.79 3.73 -3.71
C PRO A 74 7.69 3.90 -4.75
N GLU A 75 7.11 5.08 -4.84
CA GLU A 75 6.02 5.33 -5.82
C GLU A 75 6.48 5.14 -7.26
N ALA A 76 7.77 5.32 -7.52
CA ALA A 76 8.34 5.09 -8.85
C ALA A 76 8.31 3.62 -9.27
N LEU A 77 8.17 2.70 -8.31
CA LEU A 77 8.15 1.27 -8.57
C LEU A 77 6.73 0.71 -8.53
N ARG A 78 6.61 -0.51 -9.05
CA ARG A 78 5.36 -1.25 -9.12
C ARG A 78 5.24 -2.11 -7.86
N ALA A 79 4.28 -1.83 -7.00
CA ALA A 79 3.91 -2.72 -5.90
C ALA A 79 2.90 -3.75 -6.39
N TRP A 80 2.75 -4.84 -5.64
CA TRP A 80 1.91 -5.98 -6.02
C TRP A 80 0.68 -6.03 -5.13
N HIS A 81 -0.32 -5.16 -5.41
CA HIS A 81 -1.47 -5.00 -4.51
C HIS A 81 -2.83 -5.25 -5.15
N ALA A 82 -2.93 -5.12 -6.48
CA ALA A 82 -4.23 -5.15 -7.15
C ALA A 82 -4.66 -6.56 -7.57
N GLY A 83 -3.73 -7.52 -7.61
CA GLY A 83 -4.05 -8.84 -8.11
C GLY A 83 -4.54 -8.81 -9.56
N ARG A 84 -5.35 -9.78 -9.93
CA ARG A 84 -5.99 -9.77 -11.26
C ARG A 84 -7.14 -8.77 -11.22
N SER A 85 -7.07 -7.78 -12.10
CA SER A 85 -8.04 -6.70 -12.12
C SER A 85 -8.14 -6.11 -13.51
N HIS A 86 -9.12 -5.21 -13.67
CA HIS A 86 -9.40 -4.60 -14.96
C HIS A 86 -9.99 -3.22 -14.75
N TRP A 87 -9.45 -2.23 -15.46
CA TRP A 87 -9.94 -0.84 -15.38
C TRP A 87 -9.67 -0.16 -16.72
N LYS A 88 -10.74 0.29 -17.38
CA LYS A 88 -10.64 1.03 -18.64
C LYS A 88 -9.73 0.34 -19.67
N GLY A 89 -9.89 -0.97 -19.82
CA GLY A 89 -9.11 -1.77 -20.75
C GLY A 89 -7.73 -2.18 -20.28
N GLU A 90 -7.31 -1.74 -19.09
CA GLU A 90 -6.01 -2.07 -18.51
C GLU A 90 -6.15 -3.22 -17.52
N THR A 91 -5.30 -4.24 -17.66
CA THR A 91 -5.28 -5.39 -16.76
C THR A 91 -4.12 -5.35 -15.78
N ASP A 92 -3.08 -4.56 -16.05
CA ASP A 92 -1.95 -4.40 -15.15
C ASP A 92 -2.15 -3.12 -14.30
N ILE A 93 -3.10 -3.19 -13.39
CA ILE A 93 -3.46 -2.04 -12.54
C ILE A 93 -2.29 -1.66 -11.63
N ASN A 94 -1.47 -2.65 -11.20
CA ASN A 94 -0.28 -2.38 -10.39
C ASN A 94 0.66 -1.38 -11.06
N SER A 95 0.80 -1.42 -12.39
CA SER A 95 1.69 -0.50 -13.10
C SER A 95 1.14 0.93 -13.22
N ARG A 96 -0.17 1.11 -12.97
CA ARG A 96 -0.84 2.42 -13.11
C ARG A 96 -1.26 3.03 -11.79
N SER A 97 -0.99 2.37 -10.66
CA SER A 97 -1.58 2.78 -9.39
C SER A 97 -0.56 2.94 -8.28
N VAL A 98 -0.94 3.74 -7.30
CA VAL A 98 -0.34 3.76 -5.97
C VAL A 98 -1.33 3.06 -5.05
N GLY A 99 -0.87 2.02 -4.36
CA GLY A 99 -1.70 1.24 -3.45
C GLY A 99 -1.49 1.64 -2.00
N ILE A 100 -2.58 1.94 -1.31
CA ILE A 100 -2.57 2.27 0.12
C ILE A 100 -3.38 1.21 0.85
N GLU A 101 -2.74 0.51 1.79
CA GLU A 101 -3.40 -0.42 2.70
C GLU A 101 -3.76 0.31 3.98
N ILE A 102 -5.01 0.20 4.39
CA ILE A 102 -5.52 0.84 5.60
C ILE A 102 -5.76 -0.27 6.62
N VAL A 103 -5.08 -0.22 7.77
CA VAL A 103 -5.17 -1.28 8.77
C VAL A 103 -6.59 -1.35 9.31
N ASN A 104 -7.27 -2.45 9.00
CA ASN A 104 -8.63 -2.73 9.48
C ASN A 104 -8.91 -4.21 9.24
N GLY A 105 -9.41 -4.90 10.25
CA GLY A 105 -9.72 -6.32 10.15
C GLY A 105 -10.84 -6.62 9.17
N GLY A 106 -11.72 -5.66 8.96
CA GLY A 106 -12.83 -5.82 8.03
C GLY A 106 -13.87 -6.80 8.52
N HIS A 107 -14.52 -7.45 7.57
CA HIS A 107 -15.67 -8.30 7.83
C HIS A 107 -15.37 -9.45 8.81
N GLU A 108 -14.19 -10.05 8.69
CA GLU A 108 -13.79 -11.19 9.51
C GLU A 108 -13.53 -10.83 10.98
N PHE A 109 -13.35 -9.57 11.28
CA PHE A 109 -13.00 -9.08 12.61
C PHE A 109 -14.01 -8.05 13.14
N GLY A 110 -15.28 -8.21 12.78
CA GLY A 110 -16.37 -7.42 13.33
C GLY A 110 -16.58 -6.05 12.71
N LEU A 111 -16.02 -5.78 11.55
CA LEU A 111 -16.18 -4.51 10.82
C LEU A 111 -15.85 -3.29 11.71
N PRO A 112 -14.63 -3.22 12.29
CA PRO A 112 -14.29 -2.08 13.14
C PRO A 112 -14.32 -0.76 12.35
N ALA A 113 -14.68 0.33 13.02
CA ALA A 113 -14.65 1.65 12.40
C ALA A 113 -13.21 2.09 12.15
N PHE A 114 -13.01 2.95 11.14
CA PHE A 114 -11.72 3.57 10.91
C PHE A 114 -11.54 4.73 11.89
N PRO A 115 -10.51 4.70 12.77
CA PRO A 115 -10.30 5.80 13.72
C PRO A 115 -9.99 7.12 13.03
N ALA A 116 -10.35 8.25 13.65
CA ALA A 116 -10.13 9.58 13.08
C ALA A 116 -8.66 9.85 12.70
N PRO A 117 -7.65 9.50 13.54
CA PRO A 117 -6.25 9.72 13.15
C PRO A 117 -5.88 8.97 11.88
N GLN A 118 -6.40 7.78 11.67
CA GLN A 118 -6.16 6.99 10.47
C GLN A 118 -6.78 7.64 9.24
N ILE A 119 -8.03 8.08 9.35
CA ILE A 119 -8.72 8.76 8.25
C ILE A 119 -7.99 10.05 7.88
N ASP A 120 -7.58 10.84 8.87
CA ASP A 120 -6.85 12.07 8.63
C ASP A 120 -5.53 11.80 7.90
N ALA A 121 -4.82 10.74 8.28
CA ALA A 121 -3.57 10.36 7.64
C ALA A 121 -3.80 9.92 6.18
N VAL A 122 -4.85 9.15 5.91
CA VAL A 122 -5.20 8.74 4.54
C VAL A 122 -5.52 9.96 3.68
N ILE A 123 -6.25 10.93 4.21
CA ILE A 123 -6.58 12.16 3.49
C ILE A 123 -5.30 12.93 3.16
N ALA A 124 -4.43 13.14 4.15
CA ALA A 124 -3.18 13.88 3.96
C ALA A 124 -2.29 13.19 2.92
N LEU A 125 -2.14 11.88 3.01
CA LEU A 125 -1.35 11.09 2.08
C LEU A 125 -1.93 11.15 0.67
N SER A 126 -3.24 11.06 0.53
CA SER A 126 -3.91 11.04 -0.77
C SER A 126 -3.82 12.38 -1.50
N ARG A 127 -3.63 13.47 -0.78
CA ARG A 127 -3.47 14.81 -1.35
C ARG A 127 -2.04 15.12 -1.82
N ASP A 128 -1.09 14.36 -1.32
CA ASP A 128 0.33 14.61 -1.59
C ASP A 128 0.77 14.28 -3.04
#